data_fe85bc450d12e9a5b89328f571bb5e7f
#
_entry.id   fe85bc450d12e9a5b89328f571bb5e7f
#
_cell.length_a   1.000
_cell.length_b   1.000
_cell.length_c   1.000
_cell.angle_alpha   90.00
_cell.angle_beta   90.00
_cell.angle_gamma   90.00
#
_symmetry.space_group_name_H-M   'P 1'
#
loop_
_entity.id
_entity.type
_entity.pdbx_description
1 polymer ?
#
loop_
_entity_poly.entity_id
_entity_poly.type
_entity_poly.pdbx_seq_one_letter_code
_entity_poly.pdbx_strand_id
1 'polypeptide(L)'
;MKMRPLGPDDVEPLRALVDADRIPGQPACTPDMVWSTLTGRSRVAAWWWKQLASMRALGAETASGELAGAGAVGRLAQGGARYLLWVHGRENRDVLDTVIWSLLRGARRTDPVFAFWFATDLSVGLEGLPRAARPQTHEALVARGFTGRDRWLYLRAVGAGPAPAADTEYHCRGLTGDLRVELTVAGEPVGEAELSVPTPGLGVIWWLEIAAGYRRRGHGRELLRAARQALADVGTRETILFVDHDDPKERNRQPALELYRSEGFTVVDHLWSYRRGDLCPEEPPDRD
;
A
#
# COMPACT_ATOMS: atom_id res chain seq x y z
N MET A 1 -27.61 10.05 -7.05
CA MET A 1 -27.11 9.01 -6.12
C MET A 1 -27.47 9.41 -4.69
N LYS A 2 -27.87 8.44 -3.86
CA LYS A 2 -28.15 8.63 -2.43
C LYS A 2 -26.92 8.18 -1.62
N MET A 3 -26.47 9.03 -0.70
CA MET A 3 -25.37 8.68 0.20
C MET A 3 -25.91 8.10 1.48
N ARG A 4 -25.36 6.97 1.93
CA ARG A 4 -25.70 6.34 3.19
C ARG A 4 -24.48 5.75 3.90
N PRO A 5 -24.53 5.53 5.22
CA PRO A 5 -23.51 4.75 5.92
C PRO A 5 -23.42 3.34 5.36
N LEU A 6 -22.21 2.78 5.35
CA LEU A 6 -21.98 1.38 5.04
C LEU A 6 -22.14 0.50 6.29
N GLY A 7 -22.62 -0.72 6.11
CA GLY A 7 -22.85 -1.70 7.15
C GLY A 7 -22.49 -3.13 6.73
N PRO A 8 -22.88 -4.14 7.53
CA PRO A 8 -22.57 -5.54 7.26
C PRO A 8 -23.06 -6.04 5.89
N ASP A 9 -24.22 -5.58 5.45
CA ASP A 9 -24.82 -5.99 4.16
C ASP A 9 -24.07 -5.47 2.95
N ASP A 10 -23.14 -4.51 3.16
CA ASP A 10 -22.33 -3.91 2.10
C ASP A 10 -21.01 -4.63 1.84
N VAL A 11 -20.68 -5.67 2.59
CA VAL A 11 -19.40 -6.39 2.46
C VAL A 11 -19.20 -6.91 1.04
N GLU A 12 -20.14 -7.63 0.48
CA GLU A 12 -20.02 -8.18 -0.88
C GLU A 12 -20.11 -7.09 -1.98
N PRO A 13 -21.05 -6.12 -1.93
CA PRO A 13 -21.03 -5.01 -2.87
C PRO A 13 -19.73 -4.19 -2.84
N LEU A 14 -19.19 -3.91 -1.65
CA LEU A 14 -17.92 -3.18 -1.53
C LEU A 14 -16.74 -4.02 -2.04
N ARG A 15 -16.70 -5.32 -1.75
CA ARG A 15 -15.69 -6.22 -2.30
C ARG A 15 -15.65 -6.16 -3.84
N ALA A 16 -16.82 -6.19 -4.47
CA ALA A 16 -16.92 -6.10 -5.94
C ALA A 16 -16.41 -4.74 -6.49
N LEU A 17 -16.61 -3.64 -5.76
CA LEU A 17 -16.03 -2.34 -6.12
C LEU A 17 -14.50 -2.33 -6.00
N VAL A 18 -13.97 -2.87 -4.90
CA VAL A 18 -12.52 -2.96 -4.66
C VAL A 18 -11.85 -3.83 -5.73
N ASP A 19 -12.43 -5.00 -6.02
CA ASP A 19 -11.89 -5.92 -7.03
C ASP A 19 -11.92 -5.33 -8.43
N ALA A 20 -12.88 -4.45 -8.75
CA ALA A 20 -12.94 -3.74 -10.03
C ALA A 20 -11.83 -2.69 -10.20
N ASP A 21 -11.34 -2.13 -9.10
CA ASP A 21 -10.26 -1.12 -9.08
C ASP A 21 -8.87 -1.75 -8.80
N ARG A 22 -8.79 -3.07 -8.74
CA ARG A 22 -7.58 -3.84 -8.41
C ARG A 22 -6.54 -3.78 -9.52
N ILE A 23 -5.27 -3.69 -9.15
CA ILE A 23 -4.13 -3.69 -10.05
C ILE A 23 -3.28 -4.98 -9.92
N PRO A 24 -2.42 -5.29 -10.89
CA PRO A 24 -1.55 -6.47 -10.83
C PRO A 24 -0.73 -6.54 -9.54
N GLY A 25 -0.66 -7.74 -8.93
CA GLY A 25 0.03 -7.97 -7.66
C GLY A 25 -0.83 -7.70 -6.42
N GLN A 26 -2.01 -7.11 -6.56
CA GLN A 26 -2.98 -7.09 -5.47
C GLN A 26 -3.79 -8.39 -5.45
N PRO A 27 -3.99 -9.00 -4.28
CA PRO A 27 -4.88 -10.15 -4.17
C PRO A 27 -6.34 -9.74 -4.38
N ALA A 28 -7.20 -10.71 -4.64
CA ALA A 28 -8.64 -10.51 -4.57
C ALA A 28 -9.04 -10.11 -3.13
N CYS A 29 -9.92 -9.13 -3.01
CA CYS A 29 -10.40 -8.70 -1.72
C CYS A 29 -11.30 -9.77 -1.10
N THR A 30 -11.07 -10.12 0.16
CA THR A 30 -11.91 -11.07 0.90
C THR A 30 -12.97 -10.34 1.73
N PRO A 31 -14.07 -11.00 2.10
CA PRO A 31 -15.07 -10.44 3.03
C PRO A 31 -14.45 -9.96 4.34
N ASP A 32 -13.47 -10.70 4.89
CA ASP A 32 -12.77 -10.33 6.12
C ASP A 32 -11.94 -9.05 5.97
N MET A 33 -11.27 -8.85 4.82
CA MET A 33 -10.55 -7.61 4.51
C MET A 33 -11.48 -6.41 4.47
N VAL A 34 -12.66 -6.58 3.85
CA VAL A 34 -13.68 -5.52 3.82
C VAL A 34 -14.17 -5.22 5.22
N TRP A 35 -14.55 -6.25 5.97
CA TRP A 35 -15.09 -6.08 7.30
C TRP A 35 -14.11 -5.46 8.28
N SER A 36 -12.85 -5.91 8.28
CA SER A 36 -11.79 -5.32 9.11
C SER A 36 -11.60 -3.83 8.82
N THR A 37 -11.60 -3.47 7.53
CA THR A 37 -11.47 -2.07 7.10
C THR A 37 -12.70 -1.23 7.47
N LEU A 38 -13.92 -1.75 7.28
CA LEU A 38 -15.16 -1.05 7.64
C LEU A 38 -15.28 -0.82 9.16
N THR A 39 -14.73 -1.71 9.96
CA THR A 39 -14.74 -1.60 11.42
C THR A 39 -13.53 -0.88 12.01
N GLY A 40 -12.64 -0.35 11.16
CA GLY A 40 -11.43 0.35 11.60
C GLY A 40 -10.38 -0.58 12.22
N ARG A 41 -10.40 -1.86 11.86
CA ARG A 41 -9.52 -2.91 12.40
C ARG A 41 -8.59 -3.50 11.35
N SER A 42 -8.21 -2.73 10.33
CA SER A 42 -7.28 -3.18 9.32
C SER A 42 -6.00 -3.73 9.95
N ARG A 43 -5.57 -4.92 9.51
CA ARG A 43 -4.32 -5.57 9.94
C ARG A 43 -3.13 -4.95 9.26
N VAL A 44 -3.29 -4.53 8.01
CA VAL A 44 -2.29 -3.77 7.28
C VAL A 44 -2.21 -2.39 7.89
N ALA A 45 -1.01 -1.93 8.23
CA ALA A 45 -0.76 -0.70 8.95
C ALA A 45 -1.53 -0.59 10.29
N ALA A 46 -1.69 -1.71 11.02
CA ALA A 46 -2.53 -1.81 12.21
C ALA A 46 -2.19 -0.76 13.30
N TRP A 47 -0.92 -0.40 13.45
CA TRP A 47 -0.46 0.62 14.39
C TRP A 47 -1.06 1.99 14.08
N TRP A 48 -1.25 2.32 12.81
CA TRP A 48 -1.87 3.54 12.31
C TRP A 48 -3.39 3.54 12.60
N TRP A 49 -4.05 2.43 12.24
CA TRP A 49 -5.48 2.28 12.45
C TRP A 49 -5.88 2.40 13.92
N LYS A 50 -5.04 1.95 14.84
CA LYS A 50 -5.24 2.11 16.30
C LYS A 50 -5.23 3.56 16.77
N GLN A 51 -4.68 4.49 16.00
CA GLN A 51 -4.66 5.92 16.33
C GLN A 51 -5.92 6.67 15.87
N LEU A 52 -6.81 6.03 15.10
CA LEU A 52 -8.04 6.66 14.66
C LEU A 52 -9.01 6.84 15.83
N ALA A 53 -9.34 8.10 16.16
CA ALA A 53 -10.39 8.43 17.13
C ALA A 53 -11.80 8.23 16.56
N SER A 54 -11.94 8.40 15.25
CA SER A 54 -13.22 8.20 14.57
C SER A 54 -13.01 7.84 13.10
N MET A 55 -13.91 7.02 12.56
CA MET A 55 -14.00 6.70 11.16
C MET A 55 -15.45 6.72 10.69
N ARG A 56 -15.66 7.14 9.45
CA ARG A 56 -16.95 7.11 8.78
C ARG A 56 -16.78 6.57 7.36
N ALA A 57 -17.47 5.49 7.05
CA ALA A 57 -17.56 4.92 5.72
C ALA A 57 -18.93 5.20 5.10
N LEU A 58 -18.96 5.68 3.86
CA LEU A 58 -20.16 6.00 3.12
C LEU A 58 -20.18 5.29 1.76
N GLY A 59 -21.37 4.86 1.37
CA GLY A 59 -21.68 4.33 0.04
C GLY A 59 -22.56 5.26 -0.76
N ALA A 60 -22.31 5.34 -2.05
CA ALA A 60 -23.15 6.00 -3.05
C ALA A 60 -24.04 4.95 -3.73
N GLU A 61 -25.34 5.03 -3.49
CA GLU A 61 -26.35 4.10 -3.99
C GLU A 61 -27.05 4.70 -5.21
N THR A 62 -27.24 3.92 -6.25
CA THR A 62 -28.03 4.27 -7.43
C THR A 62 -29.53 4.31 -7.11
N ALA A 63 -30.36 4.73 -8.07
CA ALA A 63 -31.82 4.66 -7.93
C ALA A 63 -32.33 3.20 -7.88
N SER A 64 -31.59 2.24 -8.42
CA SER A 64 -31.90 0.81 -8.37
C SER A 64 -31.45 0.13 -7.06
N GLY A 65 -30.77 0.85 -6.14
CA GLY A 65 -30.26 0.29 -4.90
C GLY A 65 -28.87 -0.35 -5.01
N GLU A 66 -28.19 -0.26 -6.17
CA GLU A 66 -26.85 -0.78 -6.35
C GLU A 66 -25.81 0.16 -5.72
N LEU A 67 -24.78 -0.41 -5.06
CA LEU A 67 -23.64 0.35 -4.57
C LEU A 67 -22.71 0.71 -5.74
N ALA A 68 -22.77 1.97 -6.20
CA ALA A 68 -21.97 2.49 -7.31
C ALA A 68 -20.58 2.94 -6.89
N GLY A 69 -20.41 3.37 -5.64
CA GLY A 69 -19.13 3.80 -5.11
C GLY A 69 -19.13 3.87 -3.60
N ALA A 70 -17.95 3.89 -3.01
CA ALA A 70 -17.78 3.91 -1.57
C ALA A 70 -16.45 4.55 -1.16
N GLY A 71 -16.36 5.00 0.09
CA GLY A 71 -15.13 5.52 0.64
C GLY A 71 -15.21 5.74 2.14
N ALA A 72 -14.06 5.97 2.76
CA ALA A 72 -13.99 6.26 4.19
C ALA A 72 -13.08 7.43 4.51
N VAL A 73 -13.46 8.17 5.55
CA VAL A 73 -12.67 9.23 6.15
C VAL A 73 -12.51 8.97 7.64
N GLY A 74 -11.32 9.20 8.15
CA GLY A 74 -10.99 9.08 9.57
C GLY A 74 -10.40 10.36 10.14
N ARG A 75 -10.27 10.40 11.48
CA ARG A 75 -9.53 11.42 12.22
C ARG A 75 -8.64 10.74 13.23
N LEU A 76 -7.41 11.21 13.36
CA LEU A 76 -6.54 10.78 14.44
C LEU A 76 -6.99 11.39 15.79
N ALA A 77 -6.66 10.73 16.88
CA ALA A 77 -6.89 11.22 18.23
C ALA A 77 -6.10 12.51 18.50
N GLN A 78 -4.94 12.65 17.89
CA GLN A 78 -4.10 13.82 17.98
C GLN A 78 -4.03 14.55 16.63
N GLY A 79 -3.91 15.88 16.61
CA GLY A 79 -3.61 16.69 15.43
C GLY A 79 -4.79 17.22 14.61
N GLY A 80 -6.02 16.76 14.80
CA GLY A 80 -7.22 17.34 14.15
C GLY A 80 -7.34 17.16 12.65
N ALA A 81 -6.32 16.63 11.97
CA ALA A 81 -6.35 16.36 10.53
C ALA A 81 -7.36 15.26 10.16
N ARG A 82 -7.90 15.37 8.95
CA ARG A 82 -8.75 14.31 8.37
C ARG A 82 -7.94 13.47 7.39
N TYR A 83 -8.26 12.20 7.33
CA TYR A 83 -7.64 11.24 6.42
C TYR A 83 -8.69 10.58 5.54
N LEU A 84 -8.67 10.86 4.24
CA LEU A 84 -9.41 10.08 3.25
C LEU A 84 -8.67 8.76 3.09
N LEU A 85 -9.21 7.71 3.71
CA LEU A 85 -8.54 6.43 3.89
C LEU A 85 -8.52 5.61 2.60
N TRP A 86 -9.64 5.54 1.94
CA TRP A 86 -9.84 4.84 0.68
C TRP A 86 -11.10 5.35 -0.02
N VAL A 87 -11.13 5.20 -1.33
CA VAL A 87 -12.30 5.50 -2.20
C VAL A 87 -12.30 4.50 -3.35
N HIS A 88 -13.45 3.95 -3.68
CA HIS A 88 -13.66 3.08 -4.82
C HIS A 88 -14.93 3.49 -5.58
N GLY A 89 -14.93 3.36 -6.90
CA GLY A 89 -16.05 3.80 -7.76
C GLY A 89 -15.87 3.37 -9.21
N ARG A 90 -15.11 2.27 -9.46
CA ARG A 90 -14.84 1.73 -10.81
C ARG A 90 -14.32 2.81 -11.77
N GLU A 91 -13.50 3.72 -11.24
CA GLU A 91 -12.97 4.88 -11.97
C GLU A 91 -14.03 5.71 -12.71
N ASN A 92 -15.26 5.74 -12.17
CA ASN A 92 -16.32 6.64 -12.66
C ASN A 92 -16.20 7.99 -11.95
N ARG A 93 -15.90 9.05 -12.72
CA ARG A 93 -15.63 10.38 -12.19
C ARG A 93 -16.78 10.95 -11.38
N ASP A 94 -18.02 10.86 -11.85
CA ASP A 94 -19.19 11.46 -11.16
C ASP A 94 -19.48 10.75 -9.83
N VAL A 95 -19.28 9.43 -9.80
CA VAL A 95 -19.39 8.63 -8.59
C VAL A 95 -18.31 9.03 -7.58
N LEU A 96 -17.05 9.09 -8.03
CA LEU A 96 -15.91 9.45 -7.19
C LEU A 96 -16.05 10.87 -6.63
N ASP A 97 -16.45 11.82 -7.46
CA ASP A 97 -16.72 13.20 -7.04
C ASP A 97 -17.82 13.27 -5.97
N THR A 98 -18.89 12.49 -6.14
CA THR A 98 -19.99 12.43 -5.17
C THR A 98 -19.53 11.86 -3.83
N VAL A 99 -18.78 10.75 -3.86
CA VAL A 99 -18.26 10.07 -2.65
C VAL A 99 -17.29 10.98 -1.91
N ILE A 100 -16.26 11.51 -2.60
CA ILE A 100 -15.23 12.36 -2.00
C ILE A 100 -15.86 13.63 -1.40
N TRP A 101 -16.79 14.28 -2.14
CA TRP A 101 -17.51 15.46 -1.62
C TRP A 101 -18.26 15.14 -0.33
N SER A 102 -18.99 14.03 -0.31
CA SER A 102 -19.80 13.64 0.85
C SER A 102 -18.94 13.28 2.07
N LEU A 103 -17.80 12.62 1.88
CA LEU A 103 -16.85 12.30 2.94
C LEU A 103 -16.21 13.56 3.53
N LEU A 104 -15.93 14.56 2.71
CA LEU A 104 -15.29 15.81 3.11
C LEU A 104 -16.29 16.91 3.48
N ARG A 105 -17.58 16.62 3.48
CA ARG A 105 -18.61 17.59 3.86
C ARG A 105 -18.35 18.17 5.26
N GLY A 106 -18.37 19.50 5.37
CA GLY A 106 -18.06 20.24 6.60
C GLY A 106 -16.56 20.40 6.89
N ALA A 107 -15.66 19.95 5.98
CA ALA A 107 -14.26 20.36 6.01
C ALA A 107 -14.11 21.69 5.27
N ARG A 108 -13.49 22.68 5.92
CA ARG A 108 -13.11 23.94 5.25
C ARG A 108 -11.96 23.66 4.28
N ARG A 109 -11.75 24.56 3.31
CA ARG A 109 -10.60 24.43 2.39
C ARG A 109 -9.24 24.51 3.10
N THR A 110 -9.19 25.22 4.21
CA THR A 110 -8.01 25.40 5.07
C THR A 110 -7.77 24.24 6.04
N ASP A 111 -8.78 23.38 6.27
CA ASP A 111 -8.60 22.23 7.15
C ASP A 111 -7.60 21.24 6.53
N PRO A 112 -6.60 20.75 7.28
CA PRO A 112 -5.66 19.76 6.78
C PRO A 112 -6.38 18.44 6.50
N VAL A 113 -6.28 17.99 5.25
CA VAL A 113 -6.82 16.71 4.80
C VAL A 113 -5.74 15.96 4.03
N PHE A 114 -5.47 14.74 4.46
CA PHE A 114 -4.58 13.81 3.77
C PHE A 114 -5.41 12.74 3.06
N ALA A 115 -4.90 12.20 1.95
CA ALA A 115 -5.54 11.10 1.25
C ALA A 115 -4.50 10.08 0.80
N PHE A 116 -4.79 8.78 0.97
CA PHE A 116 -3.93 7.67 0.59
C PHE A 116 -2.54 7.74 1.25
N TRP A 117 -2.49 7.97 2.57
CA TRP A 117 -1.24 8.10 3.33
C TRP A 117 -0.77 6.80 3.98
N PHE A 118 -1.64 5.82 4.09
CA PHE A 118 -1.30 4.51 4.65
C PHE A 118 -2.14 3.41 4.02
N ALA A 119 -1.58 2.21 4.02
CA ALA A 119 -2.24 1.05 3.46
C ALA A 119 -3.46 0.60 4.27
N THR A 120 -4.33 -0.12 3.61
CA THR A 120 -5.50 -0.77 4.21
C THR A 120 -5.53 -2.24 3.82
N ASP A 121 -6.35 -3.05 4.49
CA ASP A 121 -6.59 -4.43 4.05
C ASP A 121 -7.15 -4.46 2.62
N LEU A 122 -7.90 -3.43 2.19
CA LEU A 122 -8.46 -3.35 0.84
C LEU A 122 -7.38 -3.18 -0.24
N SER A 123 -6.29 -2.52 0.08
CA SER A 123 -5.20 -2.26 -0.86
C SER A 123 -4.01 -3.20 -0.71
N VAL A 124 -3.98 -3.98 0.36
CA VAL A 124 -2.89 -4.91 0.74
C VAL A 124 -1.50 -4.42 0.35
N GLY A 125 -0.93 -3.58 1.19
CA GLY A 125 0.43 -3.06 1.00
C GLY A 125 0.58 -1.84 0.10
N LEU A 126 -0.47 -1.37 -0.58
CA LEU A 126 -0.38 -0.12 -1.35
C LEU A 126 -0.50 1.08 -0.43
N GLU A 127 0.61 1.73 -0.15
CA GLU A 127 0.68 2.98 0.62
C GLU A 127 0.55 4.20 -0.30
N GLY A 128 -0.56 4.27 -1.04
CA GLY A 128 -0.82 5.34 -1.98
C GLY A 128 -1.86 4.96 -3.03
N LEU A 129 -2.30 5.97 -3.78
CA LEU A 129 -3.15 5.77 -4.94
C LEU A 129 -2.30 5.34 -6.14
N PRO A 130 -2.56 4.20 -6.81
CA PRO A 130 -1.91 3.84 -8.07
C PRO A 130 -2.39 4.77 -9.17
N ARG A 131 -1.60 5.82 -9.45
CA ARG A 131 -2.05 6.98 -10.24
C ARG A 131 -2.39 6.65 -11.68
N ALA A 132 -1.60 5.80 -12.33
CA ALA A 132 -1.83 5.45 -13.74
C ALA A 132 -3.06 4.55 -13.90
N ALA A 133 -3.28 3.61 -12.99
CA ALA A 133 -4.44 2.74 -13.00
C ALA A 133 -5.71 3.44 -12.51
N ARG A 134 -5.58 4.51 -11.72
CA ARG A 134 -6.72 5.23 -11.13
C ARG A 134 -6.76 6.71 -11.47
N PRO A 135 -6.79 7.07 -12.77
CA PRO A 135 -6.69 8.46 -13.23
C PRO A 135 -7.91 9.31 -12.83
N GLN A 136 -9.12 8.74 -12.82
CA GLN A 136 -10.32 9.50 -12.47
C GLN A 136 -10.37 9.81 -10.96
N THR A 137 -9.87 8.91 -10.12
CA THR A 137 -9.70 9.19 -8.67
C THR A 137 -8.68 10.31 -8.46
N HIS A 138 -7.54 10.27 -9.17
CA HIS A 138 -6.54 11.33 -9.14
C HIS A 138 -7.14 12.69 -9.52
N GLU A 139 -7.84 12.76 -10.66
CA GLU A 139 -8.45 13.99 -11.14
C GLU A 139 -9.55 14.52 -10.19
N ALA A 140 -10.35 13.62 -9.59
CA ALA A 140 -11.35 13.99 -8.60
C ALA A 140 -10.73 14.66 -7.36
N LEU A 141 -9.58 14.17 -6.90
CA LEU A 141 -8.85 14.78 -5.79
C LEU A 141 -8.28 16.14 -6.19
N VAL A 142 -7.61 16.24 -7.34
CA VAL A 142 -7.00 17.50 -7.83
C VAL A 142 -8.08 18.58 -8.01
N ALA A 143 -9.23 18.25 -8.59
CA ALA A 143 -10.34 19.19 -8.75
C ALA A 143 -10.89 19.72 -7.41
N ARG A 144 -10.64 18.99 -6.30
CA ARG A 144 -11.03 19.42 -4.95
C ARG A 144 -9.91 20.11 -4.18
N GLY A 145 -8.84 20.49 -4.88
CA GLY A 145 -7.73 21.27 -4.32
C GLY A 145 -6.70 20.43 -3.59
N PHE A 146 -6.66 19.11 -3.80
CA PHE A 146 -5.56 18.31 -3.31
C PHE A 146 -4.32 18.47 -4.19
N THR A 147 -3.17 18.55 -3.55
CA THR A 147 -1.85 18.43 -4.19
C THR A 147 -1.32 17.02 -3.96
N GLY A 148 -1.02 16.31 -5.03
CA GLY A 148 -0.45 14.97 -4.99
C GLY A 148 1.08 14.99 -4.96
N ARG A 149 1.66 13.99 -4.30
CA ARG A 149 3.09 13.69 -4.30
C ARG A 149 3.29 12.23 -4.64
N ASP A 150 4.20 11.94 -5.57
CA ASP A 150 4.72 10.60 -5.84
C ASP A 150 5.54 10.14 -4.63
N ARG A 151 5.17 9.00 -4.03
CA ARG A 151 5.80 8.49 -2.80
C ARG A 151 6.59 7.23 -3.05
N TRP A 152 6.02 6.31 -3.85
CA TRP A 152 6.55 4.96 -4.02
C TRP A 152 6.43 4.50 -5.46
N LEU A 153 7.43 3.76 -5.90
CA LEU A 153 7.28 2.87 -7.05
C LEU A 153 6.79 1.52 -6.54
N TYR A 154 5.70 1.04 -7.12
CA TYR A 154 5.18 -0.30 -6.87
C TYR A 154 5.70 -1.26 -7.93
N LEU A 155 6.41 -2.30 -7.49
CA LEU A 155 7.02 -3.29 -8.38
C LEU A 155 6.48 -4.68 -8.09
N ARG A 156 6.46 -5.51 -9.15
CA ARG A 156 5.98 -6.89 -9.12
C ARG A 156 6.91 -7.80 -9.91
N ALA A 157 7.12 -9.00 -9.40
CA ALA A 157 7.73 -10.10 -10.13
C ALA A 157 6.85 -11.36 -10.03
N VAL A 158 6.81 -12.15 -11.08
CA VAL A 158 6.10 -13.45 -11.14
C VAL A 158 7.11 -14.59 -11.04
N GLY A 159 6.77 -15.65 -10.31
CA GLY A 159 7.64 -16.81 -10.07
C GLY A 159 8.72 -16.56 -9.01
N ALA A 160 9.44 -17.63 -8.68
CA ALA A 160 10.51 -17.60 -7.66
C ALA A 160 11.72 -16.74 -8.08
N GLY A 161 11.94 -16.59 -9.37
CA GLY A 161 13.14 -15.95 -9.90
C GLY A 161 14.38 -16.85 -9.84
N PRO A 162 15.58 -16.30 -10.12
CA PRO A 162 16.83 -17.04 -9.98
C PRO A 162 17.08 -17.43 -8.52
N ALA A 163 17.58 -18.65 -8.31
CA ALA A 163 18.05 -19.08 -6.99
C ALA A 163 19.29 -18.27 -6.56
N PRO A 164 19.52 -18.11 -5.24
CA PRO A 164 20.78 -17.58 -4.74
C PRO A 164 21.94 -18.47 -5.16
N ALA A 165 23.17 -17.94 -5.18
CA ALA A 165 24.34 -18.72 -5.48
C ALA A 165 24.51 -19.85 -4.44
N ALA A 166 25.08 -21.00 -4.86
CA ALA A 166 25.18 -22.18 -4.01
C ALA A 166 26.03 -21.98 -2.73
N ASP A 167 26.93 -21.00 -2.75
CA ASP A 167 27.78 -20.59 -1.63
C ASP A 167 27.19 -19.43 -0.82
N THR A 168 25.96 -18.99 -1.13
CA THR A 168 25.27 -17.94 -0.37
C THR A 168 24.80 -18.49 0.98
N GLU A 169 25.36 -17.96 2.05
CA GLU A 169 24.93 -18.28 3.40
C GLU A 169 23.81 -17.35 3.84
N TYR A 170 22.62 -17.91 4.12
CA TYR A 170 21.50 -17.14 4.64
C TYR A 170 20.64 -17.97 5.60
N HIS A 171 19.97 -17.29 6.52
CA HIS A 171 19.03 -17.88 7.47
C HIS A 171 17.66 -17.28 7.30
N CYS A 172 16.66 -18.15 7.13
CA CYS A 172 15.25 -17.73 7.14
C CYS A 172 14.65 -18.07 8.50
N ARG A 173 14.03 -17.07 9.15
CA ARG A 173 13.32 -17.22 10.43
C ARG A 173 11.91 -16.68 10.29
N GLY A 174 10.98 -17.23 11.07
CA GLY A 174 9.60 -16.78 11.15
C GLY A 174 8.61 -17.91 10.92
N LEU A 175 7.35 -17.60 11.19
CA LEU A 175 6.22 -18.50 10.96
C LEU A 175 5.49 -18.05 9.69
N THR A 176 4.59 -18.91 9.23
CA THR A 176 3.72 -18.65 8.07
C THR A 176 3.03 -17.29 8.23
N GLY A 177 3.46 -16.29 7.45
CA GLY A 177 2.92 -14.93 7.46
C GLY A 177 3.98 -13.85 7.51
N ASP A 178 4.92 -13.93 8.45
CA ASP A 178 6.03 -12.97 8.59
C ASP A 178 7.35 -13.71 8.62
N LEU A 179 8.20 -13.45 7.63
CA LEU A 179 9.51 -14.08 7.47
C LEU A 179 10.61 -13.03 7.52
N ARG A 180 11.75 -13.39 8.06
CA ARG A 180 12.97 -12.59 8.03
C ARG A 180 14.10 -13.42 7.45
N VAL A 181 14.77 -12.87 6.46
CA VAL A 181 15.96 -13.47 5.84
C VAL A 181 17.17 -12.64 6.22
N GLU A 182 18.16 -13.29 6.80
CA GLU A 182 19.45 -12.71 7.15
C GLU A 182 20.54 -13.32 6.26
N LEU A 183 21.31 -12.47 5.59
CA LEU A 183 22.47 -12.86 4.78
C LEU A 183 23.73 -12.74 5.61
N THR A 184 24.56 -13.80 5.59
CA THR A 184 25.85 -13.81 6.27
C THR A 184 27.01 -13.95 5.29
N VAL A 185 28.17 -13.38 5.64
CA VAL A 185 29.44 -13.54 4.93
C VAL A 185 30.52 -13.85 5.95
N ALA A 186 31.16 -14.99 5.83
CA ALA A 186 32.15 -15.49 6.79
C ALA A 186 31.61 -15.50 8.24
N GLY A 187 30.34 -15.84 8.40
CA GLY A 187 29.65 -15.90 9.70
C GLY A 187 29.16 -14.56 10.26
N GLU A 188 29.43 -13.45 9.59
CA GLU A 188 28.98 -12.12 10.02
C GLU A 188 27.71 -11.70 9.27
N PRO A 189 26.66 -11.17 9.95
CA PRO A 189 25.45 -10.68 9.31
C PRO A 189 25.76 -9.41 8.51
N VAL A 190 25.44 -9.43 7.21
CA VAL A 190 25.75 -8.33 6.29
C VAL A 190 24.51 -7.70 5.67
N GLY A 191 23.34 -8.32 5.84
CA GLY A 191 22.10 -7.77 5.33
C GLY A 191 20.89 -8.56 5.79
N GLU A 192 19.72 -7.92 5.71
CA GLU A 192 18.45 -8.52 6.10
C GLU A 192 17.29 -8.10 5.18
N ALA A 193 16.28 -8.95 5.11
CA ALA A 193 15.02 -8.68 4.45
C ALA A 193 13.84 -9.10 5.33
N GLU A 194 12.82 -8.23 5.40
CA GLU A 194 11.54 -8.49 6.06
C GLU A 194 10.47 -8.79 5.00
N LEU A 195 9.82 -9.92 5.18
CA LEU A 195 8.89 -10.47 4.20
C LEU A 195 7.57 -10.80 4.88
N SER A 196 6.48 -10.80 4.11
CA SER A 196 5.21 -11.38 4.57
C SER A 196 4.45 -12.09 3.45
N VAL A 197 3.50 -12.93 3.84
CA VAL A 197 2.57 -13.62 2.94
C VAL A 197 1.14 -13.24 3.36
N PRO A 198 0.65 -12.06 2.94
CA PRO A 198 -0.66 -11.55 3.36
C PRO A 198 -1.82 -12.41 2.87
N THR A 199 -1.63 -13.10 1.76
CA THR A 199 -2.61 -14.05 1.20
C THR A 199 -1.87 -15.19 0.48
N PRO A 200 -2.49 -16.37 0.31
CA PRO A 200 -1.88 -17.47 -0.42
C PRO A 200 -1.43 -17.05 -1.83
N GLY A 201 -0.19 -17.34 -2.15
CA GLY A 201 0.39 -17.08 -3.47
C GLY A 201 1.03 -15.70 -3.65
N LEU A 202 0.86 -14.76 -2.73
CA LEU A 202 1.47 -13.43 -2.78
C LEU A 202 2.49 -13.24 -1.66
N GLY A 203 3.73 -12.92 -2.02
CA GLY A 203 4.78 -12.48 -1.12
C GLY A 203 5.00 -10.99 -1.20
N VAL A 204 5.32 -10.37 -0.07
CA VAL A 204 5.68 -8.95 0.02
C VAL A 204 7.07 -8.84 0.62
N ILE A 205 7.94 -8.05 -0.01
CA ILE A 205 9.21 -7.62 0.57
C ILE A 205 8.99 -6.21 1.11
N TRP A 206 8.91 -6.08 2.44
CA TRP A 206 8.70 -4.80 3.11
C TRP A 206 9.99 -4.02 3.28
N TRP A 207 11.07 -4.73 3.53
CA TRP A 207 12.38 -4.16 3.77
C TRP A 207 13.47 -5.05 3.18
N LEU A 208 14.52 -4.45 2.62
CA LEU A 208 15.72 -5.11 2.18
C LEU A 208 16.89 -4.15 2.35
N GLU A 209 17.84 -4.51 3.19
CA GLU A 209 18.99 -3.68 3.47
C GLU A 209 20.29 -4.48 3.49
N ILE A 210 21.35 -3.87 2.98
CA ILE A 210 22.73 -4.34 3.14
C ILE A 210 23.51 -3.31 3.96
N ALA A 211 24.20 -3.77 4.97
CA ALA A 211 25.07 -2.95 5.81
C ALA A 211 26.05 -2.14 4.96
N ALA A 212 26.25 -0.87 5.30
CA ALA A 212 26.97 0.10 4.46
C ALA A 212 28.34 -0.39 3.99
N GLY A 213 29.12 -1.05 4.86
CA GLY A 213 30.44 -1.59 4.54
C GLY A 213 30.45 -2.76 3.54
N TYR A 214 29.28 -3.36 3.27
CA TYR A 214 29.13 -4.52 2.38
C TYR A 214 28.38 -4.21 1.08
N ARG A 215 27.95 -2.95 0.88
CA ARG A 215 27.24 -2.51 -0.34
C ARG A 215 28.16 -2.57 -1.57
N ARG A 216 27.55 -2.66 -2.77
CA ARG A 216 28.21 -2.66 -4.09
C ARG A 216 29.12 -3.88 -4.35
N ARG A 217 28.90 -4.99 -3.63
CA ARG A 217 29.65 -6.26 -3.76
C ARG A 217 28.80 -7.44 -4.22
N GLY A 218 27.56 -7.18 -4.70
CA GLY A 218 26.62 -8.22 -5.13
C GLY A 218 25.68 -8.73 -4.03
N HIS A 219 25.97 -8.48 -2.76
CA HIS A 219 25.20 -9.01 -1.62
C HIS A 219 23.69 -8.66 -1.66
N GLY A 220 23.31 -7.48 -2.16
CA GLY A 220 21.90 -7.12 -2.32
C GLY A 220 21.15 -8.02 -3.30
N ARG A 221 21.84 -8.52 -4.34
CA ARG A 221 21.27 -9.49 -5.29
C ARG A 221 21.05 -10.84 -4.64
N GLU A 222 22.04 -11.32 -3.91
CA GLU A 222 21.95 -12.61 -3.22
C GLU A 222 20.88 -12.58 -2.12
N LEU A 223 20.79 -11.48 -1.35
CA LEU A 223 19.73 -11.33 -0.36
C LEU A 223 18.34 -11.28 -1.01
N LEU A 224 18.18 -10.57 -2.14
CA LEU A 224 16.91 -10.52 -2.87
C LEU A 224 16.50 -11.90 -3.40
N ARG A 225 17.45 -12.67 -3.92
CA ARG A 225 17.23 -14.05 -4.37
C ARG A 225 16.87 -14.98 -3.22
N ALA A 226 17.58 -14.88 -2.10
CA ALA A 226 17.28 -15.64 -0.89
C ALA A 226 15.88 -15.30 -0.34
N ALA A 227 15.51 -14.02 -0.33
CA ALA A 227 14.19 -13.56 0.07
C ALA A 227 13.08 -14.12 -0.84
N ARG A 228 13.28 -14.09 -2.17
CA ARG A 228 12.33 -14.68 -3.12
C ARG A 228 12.25 -16.20 -3.03
N GLN A 229 13.37 -16.88 -2.77
CA GLN A 229 13.37 -18.32 -2.53
C GLN A 229 12.60 -18.67 -1.25
N ALA A 230 12.83 -17.96 -0.15
CA ALA A 230 12.08 -18.16 1.10
C ALA A 230 10.56 -17.95 0.91
N LEU A 231 10.14 -16.96 0.11
CA LEU A 231 8.73 -16.76 -0.25
C LEU A 231 8.21 -17.92 -1.12
N ALA A 232 8.99 -18.38 -2.09
CA ALA A 232 8.60 -19.49 -2.95
C ALA A 232 8.45 -20.81 -2.17
N ASP A 233 9.31 -21.08 -1.20
CA ASP A 233 9.27 -22.26 -0.34
C ASP A 233 7.97 -22.33 0.50
N VAL A 234 7.36 -21.20 0.81
CA VAL A 234 6.04 -21.13 1.46
C VAL A 234 4.88 -20.98 0.47
N GLY A 235 5.13 -21.21 -0.83
CA GLY A 235 4.10 -21.35 -1.87
C GLY A 235 3.68 -20.05 -2.53
N THR A 236 4.46 -18.97 -2.43
CA THR A 236 4.14 -17.75 -3.19
C THR A 236 4.46 -17.93 -4.68
N ARG A 237 3.65 -17.28 -5.54
CA ARG A 237 3.81 -17.28 -7.00
C ARG A 237 4.16 -15.91 -7.55
N GLU A 238 3.93 -14.89 -6.76
CA GLU A 238 4.18 -13.50 -7.08
C GLU A 238 4.85 -12.82 -5.89
N THR A 239 5.73 -11.89 -6.17
CA THR A 239 6.37 -11.04 -5.16
C THR A 239 6.16 -9.59 -5.52
N ILE A 240 5.74 -8.78 -4.55
CA ILE A 240 5.64 -7.33 -4.66
C ILE A 240 6.61 -6.65 -3.72
N LEU A 241 7.02 -5.45 -4.09
CA LEU A 241 7.81 -4.57 -3.24
C LEU A 241 7.58 -3.11 -3.61
N PHE A 242 8.04 -2.23 -2.74
CA PHE A 242 7.92 -0.80 -2.87
C PHE A 242 9.30 -0.15 -2.82
N VAL A 243 9.51 0.86 -3.65
CA VAL A 243 10.73 1.65 -3.64
C VAL A 243 10.36 3.10 -3.41
N ASP A 244 10.92 3.72 -2.38
CA ASP A 244 10.73 5.14 -2.08
C ASP A 244 11.00 5.98 -3.32
N HIS A 245 10.24 7.03 -3.48
CA HIS A 245 10.60 8.06 -4.45
C HIS A 245 11.84 8.81 -3.95
N ASP A 246 12.81 8.98 -4.86
CA ASP A 246 14.06 9.67 -4.51
C ASP A 246 13.79 11.09 -3.99
N ASP A 247 14.23 11.39 -2.78
CA ASP A 247 14.65 12.73 -2.46
C ASP A 247 16.13 12.85 -2.84
N PRO A 248 16.48 13.65 -3.87
CA PRO A 248 17.86 13.75 -4.36
C PRO A 248 18.87 14.21 -3.30
N LYS A 249 18.36 14.77 -2.19
CA LYS A 249 19.20 15.27 -1.09
C LYS A 249 19.51 14.19 -0.05
N GLU A 250 18.68 13.14 0.05
CA GLU A 250 18.78 12.18 1.15
C GLU A 250 19.19 10.77 0.69
N ARG A 251 18.61 10.24 -0.40
CA ARG A 251 18.84 8.85 -0.83
C ARG A 251 18.72 8.69 -2.35
N ASN A 252 19.70 8.05 -2.97
CA ASN A 252 19.64 7.63 -4.37
C ASN A 252 19.11 6.19 -4.45
N ARG A 253 17.90 5.99 -4.97
CA ARG A 253 17.24 4.68 -5.14
C ARG A 253 17.52 4.01 -6.48
N GLN A 254 18.16 4.69 -7.40
CA GLN A 254 18.46 4.16 -8.72
C GLN A 254 19.18 2.80 -8.69
N PRO A 255 20.21 2.57 -7.83
CA PRO A 255 20.85 1.25 -7.73
C PRO A 255 19.90 0.12 -7.27
N ALA A 256 18.94 0.43 -6.39
CA ALA A 256 17.93 -0.54 -5.96
C ALA A 256 16.97 -0.88 -7.11
N LEU A 257 16.52 0.13 -7.88
CA LEU A 257 15.65 -0.08 -9.05
C LEU A 257 16.36 -0.91 -10.13
N GLU A 258 17.63 -0.64 -10.41
CA GLU A 258 18.42 -1.41 -11.36
C GLU A 258 18.56 -2.87 -10.90
N LEU A 259 18.80 -3.09 -9.60
CA LEU A 259 18.83 -4.43 -9.01
C LEU A 259 17.49 -5.13 -9.22
N TYR A 260 16.37 -4.55 -8.80
CA TYR A 260 15.05 -5.17 -8.92
C TYR A 260 14.68 -5.48 -10.36
N ARG A 261 14.93 -4.54 -11.29
CA ARG A 261 14.69 -4.78 -12.72
C ARG A 261 15.54 -5.92 -13.27
N SER A 262 16.83 -6.00 -12.89
CA SER A 262 17.71 -7.09 -13.33
C SER A 262 17.31 -8.48 -12.78
N GLU A 263 16.57 -8.50 -11.69
CA GLU A 263 16.01 -9.72 -11.09
C GLU A 263 14.53 -9.98 -11.47
N GLY A 264 14.05 -9.32 -12.54
CA GLY A 264 12.75 -9.60 -13.16
C GLY A 264 11.56 -8.87 -12.55
N PHE A 265 11.78 -7.87 -11.72
CA PHE A 265 10.70 -6.98 -11.28
C PHE A 265 10.37 -5.94 -12.35
N THR A 266 9.08 -5.70 -12.52
CA THR A 266 8.55 -4.64 -13.38
C THR A 266 7.80 -3.61 -12.55
N VAL A 267 7.91 -2.34 -12.91
CA VAL A 267 7.10 -1.28 -12.31
C VAL A 267 5.66 -1.44 -12.77
N VAL A 268 4.75 -1.57 -11.81
CA VAL A 268 3.31 -1.65 -12.07
C VAL A 268 2.70 -0.27 -12.12
N ASP A 269 2.99 0.56 -11.10
CA ASP A 269 2.45 1.92 -11.00
C ASP A 269 3.29 2.78 -10.05
N HIS A 270 2.99 4.08 -10.04
CA HIS A 270 3.46 5.05 -9.07
C HIS A 270 2.36 5.30 -8.03
N LEU A 271 2.68 5.15 -6.77
CA LEU A 271 1.76 5.36 -5.66
C LEU A 271 1.86 6.79 -5.15
N TRP A 272 0.74 7.50 -5.21
CA TRP A 272 0.65 8.90 -4.84
C TRP A 272 -0.14 9.09 -3.55
N SER A 273 0.38 9.91 -2.65
CA SER A 273 -0.39 10.47 -1.54
C SER A 273 -0.76 11.92 -1.82
N TYR A 274 -1.80 12.40 -1.15
CA TYR A 274 -2.35 13.73 -1.42
C TYR A 274 -2.55 14.50 -0.13
N ARG A 275 -2.42 15.82 -0.22
CA ARG A 275 -2.73 16.74 0.88
C ARG A 275 -3.55 17.93 0.37
N ARG A 276 -4.35 18.50 1.26
CA ARG A 276 -5.08 19.75 1.06
C ARG A 276 -5.09 20.52 2.36
N GLY A 277 -5.08 21.88 2.32
CA GLY A 277 -5.10 22.78 3.47
C GLY A 277 -3.79 23.53 3.68
N ASP A 278 -3.84 24.63 4.46
CA ASP A 278 -2.76 25.63 4.55
C ASP A 278 -1.65 25.25 5.54
N LEU A 279 -1.96 24.44 6.53
CA LEU A 279 -1.00 23.99 7.53
C LEU A 279 -0.83 22.50 7.45
N CYS A 280 0.37 22.08 7.09
CA CYS A 280 0.80 20.72 7.30
C CYS A 280 1.23 20.60 8.77
N PRO A 281 0.48 19.89 9.63
CA PRO A 281 1.12 19.28 10.78
C PRO A 281 2.23 18.40 10.21
N GLU A 282 3.29 18.20 10.94
CA GLU A 282 4.38 17.30 10.58
C GLU A 282 3.84 16.06 9.88
N GLU A 283 4.48 15.66 8.79
CA GLU A 283 4.16 14.40 8.12
C GLU A 283 4.00 13.33 9.20
N PRO A 284 2.95 12.50 9.15
CA PRO A 284 2.83 11.44 10.14
C PRO A 284 4.16 10.72 10.22
N PRO A 285 4.65 10.40 11.42
CA PRO A 285 5.99 9.86 11.60
C PRO A 285 6.17 8.68 10.65
N ASP A 286 7.25 8.72 9.86
CA ASP A 286 7.70 7.57 9.12
C ASP A 286 7.89 6.40 10.09
N ARG A 287 7.76 5.20 9.62
CA ARG A 287 8.06 4.01 10.41
C ARG A 287 9.52 4.12 10.91
N ASP A 288 9.70 4.20 12.22
CA ASP A 288 10.95 3.82 12.86
C ASP A 288 11.07 2.30 12.89
#